data_ea4170231964c754fe79adea7b43bd15
#
_entry.id   ea4170231964c754fe79adea7b43bd15
#
_cell.length_a   1.000
_cell.length_b   1.000
_cell.length_c   1.000
_cell.angle_alpha   90.00
_cell.angle_beta   90.00
_cell.angle_gamma   90.00
#
_symmetry.space_group_name_H-M   'P 1'
#
loop_
_entity.id
_entity.type
_entity.pdbx_description
1 polymer ?
#
loop_
_entity_poly.entity_id
_entity_poly.type
_entity_poly.pdbx_seq_one_letter_code
_entity_poly.pdbx_strand_id
1 'polypeptide(L)'
;AVMRKILNDGEQAFLEKMSRLPDGTWRDRTYVECSRPGDRKTHRVQLTLHKRGNSLIFENDGTAEQDGAMNATFSGWRGSIMVALNQLLCWDQYFAIGGALRHVVFDPSPGTMNCANFPASVSTAPVQAMEISLYPAYNVLSKMIYTDPGMRQDIMCIGGTSQWPATIFRGQDQWGDPYGYLLVDPIGGAIGAFATGDGISTGGQSRTPICKLPNIEH
;
A
#
# COMPACT_ATOMS: atom_id res chain seq x y z
N ALA A 1 16.10 2.85 27.50
CA ALA A 1 15.69 1.49 27.89
C ALA A 1 14.37 1.10 27.21
N VAL A 2 13.26 1.88 27.34
CA VAL A 2 11.92 1.54 26.85
C VAL A 2 11.89 1.35 25.32
N MET A 3 12.39 2.29 24.54
CA MET A 3 12.39 2.21 23.07
C MET A 3 13.10 0.95 22.55
N ARG A 4 14.23 0.59 23.17
CA ARG A 4 14.96 -0.64 22.79
C ARG A 4 14.14 -1.88 23.12
N LYS A 5 13.43 -1.88 24.26
CA LYS A 5 12.54 -2.99 24.62
C LYS A 5 11.41 -3.15 23.59
N ILE A 6 10.74 -2.07 23.23
CA ILE A 6 9.65 -2.10 22.20
C ILE A 6 10.16 -2.67 20.88
N LEU A 7 11.34 -2.23 20.42
CA LEU A 7 11.93 -2.76 19.19
C LEU A 7 12.23 -4.26 19.28
N ASN A 8 12.77 -4.71 20.40
CA ASN A 8 13.11 -6.13 20.59
C ASN A 8 11.86 -7.00 20.76
N ASP A 9 10.88 -6.53 21.50
CA ASP A 9 9.60 -7.25 21.67
C ASP A 9 8.88 -7.36 20.32
N GLY A 10 8.87 -6.29 19.52
CA GLY A 10 8.31 -6.29 18.18
C GLY A 10 9.06 -7.22 17.22
N GLU A 11 10.38 -7.27 17.29
CA GLU A 11 11.18 -8.22 16.53
C GLU A 11 10.84 -9.66 16.90
N GLN A 12 10.79 -9.97 18.19
CA GLN A 12 10.49 -11.32 18.66
C GLN A 12 9.11 -11.80 18.21
N ALA A 13 8.09 -10.96 18.36
CA ALA A 13 6.73 -11.28 17.92
C ALA A 13 6.63 -11.45 16.39
N PHE A 14 7.39 -10.66 15.62
CA PHE A 14 7.50 -10.87 14.18
C PHE A 14 8.16 -12.20 13.83
N LEU A 15 9.27 -12.55 14.47
CA LEU A 15 9.98 -13.81 14.25
C LEU A 15 9.13 -15.04 14.59
N GLU A 16 8.32 -14.98 15.65
CA GLU A 16 7.36 -16.02 15.99
C GLU A 16 6.36 -16.27 14.87
N LYS A 17 5.81 -15.21 14.26
CA LYS A 17 4.93 -15.33 13.09
C LYS A 17 5.69 -15.88 11.88
N MET A 18 6.91 -15.40 11.62
CA MET A 18 7.73 -15.88 10.51
C MET A 18 8.06 -17.36 10.60
N SER A 19 8.25 -17.90 11.81
CA SER A 19 8.55 -19.32 12.01
C SER A 19 7.40 -20.25 11.61
N ARG A 20 6.18 -19.76 11.56
CA ARG A 20 4.96 -20.50 11.19
C ARG A 20 4.72 -20.50 9.67
N LEU A 21 5.31 -19.59 8.95
CA LEU A 21 5.08 -19.40 7.52
C LEU A 21 6.14 -20.13 6.70
N PRO A 22 5.77 -20.80 5.61
CA PRO A 22 6.72 -21.50 4.76
C PRO A 22 7.57 -20.54 3.95
N ASP A 23 8.77 -20.97 3.58
CA ASP A 23 9.53 -20.27 2.55
C ASP A 23 8.81 -20.37 1.22
N GLY A 24 8.82 -19.27 0.46
CA GLY A 24 8.05 -19.20 -0.76
C GLY A 24 8.23 -17.89 -1.53
N THR A 25 7.50 -17.79 -2.62
CA THR A 25 7.46 -16.58 -3.46
C THR A 25 6.02 -16.31 -3.85
N TRP A 26 5.54 -15.11 -3.57
CA TRP A 26 4.20 -14.65 -3.90
C TRP A 26 4.28 -13.41 -4.78
N ARG A 27 3.40 -13.33 -5.78
CA ARG A 27 3.35 -12.22 -6.72
C ARG A 27 1.94 -11.67 -6.83
N ASP A 28 1.88 -10.37 -7.02
CA ASP A 28 0.66 -9.67 -7.37
C ASP A 28 0.94 -8.47 -8.26
N ARG A 29 -0.10 -7.98 -8.93
CA ARG A 29 0.02 -6.85 -9.84
C ARG A 29 -1.26 -6.04 -9.87
N THR A 30 -1.09 -4.77 -10.11
CA THR A 30 -2.17 -3.84 -10.43
C THR A 30 -1.81 -3.04 -11.68
N TYR A 31 -2.73 -2.22 -12.14
CA TYR A 31 -2.56 -1.46 -13.36
C TYR A 31 -2.95 -0.02 -13.15
N VAL A 32 -2.21 0.88 -13.79
CA VAL A 32 -2.50 2.30 -13.88
C VAL A 32 -2.92 2.59 -15.30
N GLU A 33 -4.04 3.20 -15.46
CA GLU A 33 -4.48 3.79 -16.72
C GLU A 33 -4.07 5.26 -16.74
N CYS A 34 -3.50 5.72 -17.85
CA CYS A 34 -3.21 7.12 -18.07
C CYS A 34 -2.15 7.73 -17.14
N SER A 35 -0.89 7.65 -17.52
CA SER A 35 0.22 8.33 -16.82
C SER A 35 0.27 9.84 -17.09
N ARG A 36 -0.36 10.31 -18.17
CA ARG A 36 -0.40 11.70 -18.62
C ARG A 36 -1.60 11.96 -19.55
N PRO A 37 -2.00 13.20 -19.77
CA PRO A 37 -3.04 13.52 -20.73
C PRO A 37 -2.74 12.94 -22.13
N GLY A 38 -3.73 12.24 -22.69
CA GLY A 38 -3.62 11.59 -24.01
C GLY A 38 -2.95 10.20 -23.98
N ASP A 39 -2.42 9.75 -22.87
CA ASP A 39 -1.95 8.38 -22.72
C ASP A 39 -3.15 7.42 -22.71
N ARG A 40 -3.06 6.37 -23.52
CA ARG A 40 -4.07 5.32 -23.61
C ARG A 40 -3.49 3.93 -23.28
N LYS A 41 -2.31 3.91 -22.68
CA LYS A 41 -1.65 2.68 -22.27
C LYS A 41 -2.10 2.29 -20.87
N THR A 42 -2.01 1.00 -20.62
CA THR A 42 -2.13 0.44 -19.26
C THR A 42 -0.73 0.12 -18.78
N HIS A 43 -0.37 0.70 -17.65
CA HIS A 43 0.93 0.53 -17.03
C HIS A 43 0.83 -0.48 -15.89
N ARG A 44 1.61 -1.53 -15.95
CA ARG A 44 1.64 -2.57 -14.92
C ARG A 44 2.50 -2.13 -13.73
N VAL A 45 1.99 -2.34 -12.53
CA VAL A 45 2.73 -2.23 -11.27
C VAL A 45 2.72 -3.59 -10.60
N GLN A 46 3.88 -4.15 -10.37
CA GLN A 46 4.05 -5.50 -9.84
C GLN A 46 4.82 -5.49 -8.53
N LEU A 47 4.49 -6.43 -7.67
CA LEU A 47 5.22 -6.71 -6.45
C LEU A 47 5.46 -8.21 -6.33
N THR A 48 6.69 -8.56 -6.01
CA THR A 48 7.11 -9.91 -5.64
C THR A 48 7.58 -9.90 -4.20
N LEU A 49 7.08 -10.84 -3.41
CA LEU A 49 7.52 -11.11 -2.06
C LEU A 49 8.20 -12.47 -2.04
N HIS A 50 9.43 -12.50 -1.54
CA HIS A 50 10.13 -13.71 -1.19
C HIS A 50 10.26 -13.82 0.33
N LYS A 51 9.89 -14.95 0.89
CA LYS A 51 10.24 -15.32 2.25
C LYS A 51 11.36 -16.38 2.21
N ARG A 52 12.41 -16.11 2.95
CA ARG A 52 13.58 -17.00 3.09
C ARG A 52 14.01 -17.01 4.56
N GLY A 53 13.77 -18.11 5.25
CA GLY A 53 13.98 -18.18 6.69
C GLY A 53 13.17 -17.07 7.41
N ASN A 54 13.86 -16.22 8.12
CA ASN A 54 13.25 -15.09 8.84
C ASN A 54 13.17 -13.80 8.02
N SER A 55 13.60 -13.80 6.77
CA SER A 55 13.68 -12.59 5.94
C SER A 55 12.53 -12.50 4.95
N LEU A 56 11.98 -11.30 4.80
CA LEU A 56 11.09 -10.90 3.72
C LEU A 56 11.84 -9.99 2.75
N ILE A 57 11.81 -10.33 1.46
CA ILE A 57 12.45 -9.55 0.40
C ILE A 57 11.35 -9.11 -0.56
N PHE A 58 11.26 -7.82 -0.78
CA PHE A 58 10.29 -7.22 -1.70
C PHE A 58 11.00 -6.67 -2.94
N GLU A 59 10.50 -7.06 -4.10
CA GLU A 59 10.98 -6.65 -5.43
C GLU A 59 9.82 -6.12 -6.26
N ASN A 60 10.11 -5.21 -7.20
CA ASN A 60 9.10 -4.65 -8.09
C ASN A 60 9.32 -5.03 -9.56
N ASP A 61 10.11 -6.05 -9.83
CA ASP A 61 10.44 -6.51 -11.18
C ASP A 61 9.19 -6.78 -12.01
N GLY A 62 9.19 -6.28 -13.25
CA GLY A 62 8.03 -6.33 -14.13
C GLY A 62 7.08 -5.14 -13.99
N THR A 63 7.38 -4.19 -13.11
CA THR A 63 6.72 -2.87 -13.11
C THR A 63 7.12 -2.09 -14.35
N ALA A 64 6.18 -1.37 -14.95
CA ALA A 64 6.42 -0.52 -16.10
C ALA A 64 7.46 0.57 -15.78
N GLU A 65 8.20 0.97 -16.82
CA GLU A 65 9.14 2.09 -16.73
C GLU A 65 8.42 3.37 -16.28
N GLN A 66 9.15 4.24 -15.60
CA GLN A 66 8.64 5.56 -15.21
C GLN A 66 8.11 6.32 -16.43
N ASP A 67 6.90 6.83 -16.35
CA ASP A 67 6.27 7.62 -17.42
C ASP A 67 5.32 8.66 -16.85
N GLY A 68 5.18 9.78 -17.55
CA GLY A 68 4.26 10.84 -17.18
C GLY A 68 4.45 11.36 -15.76
N ALA A 69 3.35 11.49 -15.02
CA ALA A 69 3.32 12.07 -13.69
C ALA A 69 2.88 11.11 -12.57
N MET A 70 2.57 9.85 -12.93
CA MET A 70 2.10 8.82 -11.99
C MET A 70 3.23 7.97 -11.43
N ASN A 71 4.32 8.62 -10.99
CA ASN A 71 5.47 7.92 -10.45
C ASN A 71 5.58 8.12 -8.94
N ALA A 72 6.16 7.15 -8.26
CA ALA A 72 6.56 7.23 -6.88
C ALA A 72 8.07 7.05 -6.71
N THR A 73 8.61 7.60 -5.65
CA THR A 73 9.99 7.37 -5.26
C THR A 73 10.12 6.06 -4.49
N PHE A 74 11.35 5.60 -4.28
CA PHE A 74 11.67 4.48 -3.39
C PHE A 74 10.99 4.62 -2.02
N SER A 75 11.02 5.82 -1.44
CA SER A 75 10.39 6.06 -0.12
C SER A 75 8.88 5.85 -0.14
N GLY A 76 8.20 6.24 -1.22
CA GLY A 76 6.77 6.02 -1.40
C GLY A 76 6.44 4.54 -1.55
N TRP A 77 7.16 3.81 -2.38
CA TRP A 77 7.02 2.37 -2.58
C TRP A 77 7.26 1.59 -1.27
N ARG A 78 8.38 1.87 -0.60
CA ARG A 78 8.70 1.29 0.69
C ARG A 78 7.62 1.58 1.73
N GLY A 79 7.16 2.82 1.80
CA GLY A 79 6.10 3.25 2.72
C GLY A 79 4.81 2.46 2.53
N SER A 80 4.42 2.20 1.29
CA SER A 80 3.23 1.40 0.96
C SER A 80 3.35 -0.03 1.49
N ILE A 81 4.49 -0.67 1.30
CA ILE A 81 4.74 -2.02 1.82
C ILE A 81 4.74 -2.01 3.35
N MET A 82 5.34 -1.00 3.97
CA MET A 82 5.36 -0.87 5.43
C MET A 82 3.97 -0.72 6.03
N VAL A 83 3.04 -0.05 5.36
CA VAL A 83 1.65 0.05 5.80
C VAL A 83 1.00 -1.34 5.83
N ALA A 84 1.14 -2.11 4.76
CA ALA A 84 0.58 -3.45 4.69
C ALA A 84 1.22 -4.41 5.72
N LEU A 85 2.54 -4.37 5.87
CA LEU A 85 3.27 -5.14 6.90
C LEU A 85 2.76 -4.81 8.31
N ASN A 86 2.59 -3.52 8.59
CA ASN A 86 2.17 -3.07 9.90
C ASN A 86 0.78 -3.59 10.27
N GLN A 87 -0.15 -3.54 9.32
CA GLN A 87 -1.52 -3.98 9.57
C GLN A 87 -1.68 -5.49 9.60
N LEU A 88 -0.95 -6.24 8.77
CA LEU A 88 -1.13 -7.69 8.66
C LEU A 88 -0.24 -8.51 9.59
N LEU A 89 0.94 -7.99 9.94
CA LEU A 89 1.93 -8.75 10.73
C LEU A 89 2.35 -8.09 12.05
N CYS A 90 2.11 -6.77 12.22
CA CYS A 90 2.59 -6.03 13.40
C CYS A 90 1.47 -5.33 14.17
N TRP A 91 0.20 -5.56 13.86
CA TRP A 91 -0.95 -4.91 14.51
C TRP A 91 -1.03 -5.16 16.01
N ASP A 92 -0.61 -6.33 16.47
CA ASP A 92 -0.58 -6.77 17.87
C ASP A 92 0.62 -6.23 18.66
N GLN A 93 1.47 -5.42 18.02
CA GLN A 93 2.68 -4.84 18.59
C GLN A 93 2.59 -3.31 18.65
N TYR A 94 1.41 -2.78 18.90
CA TYR A 94 1.15 -1.33 18.86
C TYR A 94 1.59 -0.67 17.54
N PHE A 95 1.53 -1.42 16.44
CA PHE A 95 2.04 -0.99 15.13
C PHE A 95 3.53 -0.58 15.13
N ALA A 96 4.33 -1.14 16.05
CA ALA A 96 5.75 -0.84 16.18
C ALA A 96 6.60 -1.67 15.20
N ILE A 97 6.48 -1.39 13.92
CA ILE A 97 7.13 -2.14 12.83
C ILE A 97 8.67 -2.14 12.89
N GLY A 98 9.29 -1.25 13.67
CA GLY A 98 10.74 -1.04 13.67
C GLY A 98 11.56 -2.29 13.97
N GLY A 99 11.06 -3.18 14.84
CA GLY A 99 11.70 -4.47 15.12
C GLY A 99 11.65 -5.41 13.92
N ALA A 100 10.49 -5.53 13.28
CA ALA A 100 10.28 -6.36 12.09
C ALA A 100 11.14 -5.91 10.90
N LEU A 101 11.38 -4.61 10.74
CA LEU A 101 12.17 -4.06 9.64
C LEU A 101 13.63 -4.50 9.62
N ARG A 102 14.15 -5.08 10.71
CA ARG A 102 15.48 -5.71 10.72
C ARG A 102 15.57 -6.94 9.82
N HIS A 103 14.42 -7.53 9.50
CA HIS A 103 14.27 -8.74 8.71
C HIS A 103 13.60 -8.48 7.35
N VAL A 104 13.48 -7.23 6.95
CA VAL A 104 12.84 -6.84 5.69
C VAL A 104 13.84 -6.17 4.77
N VAL A 105 13.97 -6.70 3.57
CA VAL A 105 14.80 -6.17 2.50
C VAL A 105 13.88 -5.56 1.43
N PHE A 106 14.19 -4.37 1.00
CA PHE A 106 13.53 -3.68 -0.09
C PHE A 106 14.51 -3.58 -1.25
N ASP A 107 14.27 -4.31 -2.32
CA ASP A 107 15.14 -4.43 -3.50
C ASP A 107 14.38 -4.09 -4.80
N PRO A 108 14.01 -2.83 -5.01
CA PRO A 108 13.31 -2.43 -6.22
C PRO A 108 14.26 -2.15 -7.38
N SER A 109 13.79 -2.41 -8.58
CA SER A 109 14.43 -1.96 -9.84
C SER A 109 14.22 -0.45 -10.00
N PRO A 110 15.28 0.37 -10.05
CA PRO A 110 15.19 1.80 -10.28
C PRO A 110 14.68 2.13 -11.69
N GLY A 111 14.09 3.32 -11.85
CA GLY A 111 13.56 3.77 -13.14
C GLY A 111 12.18 3.23 -13.49
N THR A 112 11.53 2.57 -12.55
CA THR A 112 10.15 2.09 -12.67
C THR A 112 9.15 3.09 -12.08
N MET A 113 7.85 2.95 -12.41
CA MET A 113 6.81 3.88 -11.96
C MET A 113 6.71 3.99 -10.43
N ASN A 114 7.03 2.94 -9.68
CA ASN A 114 6.99 2.95 -8.22
C ASN A 114 8.38 3.04 -7.55
N CYS A 115 9.42 3.19 -8.34
CA CYS A 115 10.78 3.51 -7.89
C CYS A 115 11.49 4.39 -8.93
N ALA A 116 10.96 5.58 -9.15
CA ALA A 116 11.41 6.47 -10.21
C ALA A 116 12.75 7.14 -9.89
N ASN A 117 13.55 7.30 -10.93
CA ASN A 117 14.79 8.08 -10.91
C ASN A 117 14.51 9.56 -11.23
N PHE A 118 15.32 10.44 -10.67
CA PHE A 118 15.36 11.84 -11.08
C PHE A 118 15.74 11.93 -12.59
N PRO A 119 15.12 12.82 -13.39
CA PRO A 119 14.18 13.88 -13.03
C PRO A 119 12.69 13.53 -13.26
N ALA A 120 12.28 12.28 -13.16
CA ALA A 120 10.89 11.90 -13.38
C ALA A 120 9.94 12.66 -12.45
N SER A 121 8.78 13.04 -12.98
CA SER A 121 7.78 13.73 -12.18
C SER A 121 7.13 12.79 -11.16
N VAL A 122 7.12 13.22 -9.91
CA VAL A 122 6.46 12.53 -8.79
C VAL A 122 5.42 13.45 -8.11
N SER A 123 4.97 14.48 -8.83
CA SER A 123 4.24 15.61 -8.24
C SER A 123 2.72 15.47 -8.32
N THR A 124 2.20 14.71 -9.26
CA THR A 124 0.77 14.75 -9.55
C THR A 124 -0.06 13.99 -8.52
N ALA A 125 0.46 12.89 -8.03
CA ALA A 125 -0.25 12.14 -7.01
C ALA A 125 0.68 11.15 -6.33
N PRO A 126 1.61 11.59 -5.49
CA PRO A 126 2.44 10.65 -4.73
C PRO A 126 1.59 9.69 -3.89
N VAL A 127 0.42 10.15 -3.46
CA VAL A 127 -0.55 9.31 -2.75
C VAL A 127 -1.12 8.23 -3.65
N GLN A 128 -1.56 8.54 -4.87
CA GLN A 128 -2.08 7.52 -5.80
C GLN A 128 -1.00 6.55 -6.24
N ALA A 129 0.22 7.02 -6.53
CA ALA A 129 1.33 6.15 -6.86
C ALA A 129 1.71 5.22 -5.69
N MET A 130 1.59 5.68 -4.46
CA MET A 130 1.71 4.86 -3.26
C MET A 130 0.57 3.82 -3.16
N GLU A 131 -0.67 4.22 -3.40
CA GLU A 131 -1.84 3.34 -3.35
C GLU A 131 -1.72 2.18 -4.32
N ILE A 132 -1.28 2.45 -5.53
CA ILE A 132 -1.08 1.45 -6.56
C ILE A 132 -0.07 0.38 -6.12
N SER A 133 0.91 0.73 -5.32
CA SER A 133 1.88 -0.21 -4.73
C SER A 133 1.36 -0.88 -3.46
N LEU A 134 0.42 -0.24 -2.77
CA LEU A 134 -0.17 -0.75 -1.54
C LEU A 134 -1.03 -1.99 -1.77
N TYR A 135 -1.84 -2.00 -2.83
CA TYR A 135 -2.72 -3.13 -3.14
C TYR A 135 -1.96 -4.44 -3.35
N PRO A 136 -0.94 -4.50 -4.21
CA PRO A 136 -0.12 -5.69 -4.33
C PRO A 136 0.56 -6.08 -3.01
N ALA A 137 0.94 -5.13 -2.16
CA ALA A 137 1.56 -5.42 -0.88
C ALA A 137 0.61 -6.18 0.06
N TYR A 138 -0.63 -5.72 0.19
CA TYR A 138 -1.64 -6.47 0.95
C TYR A 138 -1.87 -7.86 0.37
N ASN A 139 -1.98 -7.96 -0.95
CA ASN A 139 -2.32 -9.21 -1.61
C ASN A 139 -1.19 -10.24 -1.49
N VAL A 140 0.07 -9.88 -1.66
CA VAL A 140 1.18 -10.84 -1.52
C VAL A 140 1.36 -11.28 -0.07
N LEU A 141 1.19 -10.36 0.88
CA LEU A 141 1.23 -10.70 2.31
C LEU A 141 0.06 -11.60 2.71
N SER A 142 -1.16 -11.29 2.27
CA SER A 142 -2.34 -12.11 2.52
C SER A 142 -2.19 -13.51 1.92
N LYS A 143 -1.68 -13.63 0.69
CA LYS A 143 -1.36 -14.94 0.08
C LYS A 143 -0.35 -15.74 0.91
N MET A 144 0.67 -15.09 1.44
CA MET A 144 1.64 -15.73 2.32
C MET A 144 0.99 -16.18 3.64
N ILE A 145 0.28 -15.28 4.32
CA ILE A 145 -0.36 -15.53 5.61
C ILE A 145 -1.44 -16.63 5.50
N TYR A 146 -2.12 -16.71 4.35
CA TYR A 146 -3.14 -17.74 4.09
C TYR A 146 -2.62 -19.17 4.23
N THR A 147 -1.32 -19.38 4.10
CA THR A 147 -0.69 -20.71 4.25
C THR A 147 -0.74 -21.25 5.68
N ASP A 148 -0.87 -20.38 6.69
CA ASP A 148 -1.01 -20.79 8.09
C ASP A 148 -2.49 -20.78 8.52
N PRO A 149 -3.05 -21.94 8.94
CA PRO A 149 -4.46 -22.02 9.34
C PRO A 149 -4.85 -21.11 10.50
N GLY A 150 -3.94 -20.85 11.42
CA GLY A 150 -4.20 -20.02 12.59
C GLY A 150 -4.12 -18.51 12.32
N MET A 151 -3.52 -18.11 11.20
CA MET A 151 -3.39 -16.71 10.80
C MET A 151 -4.36 -16.33 9.66
N ARG A 152 -5.06 -17.28 9.05
CA ARG A 152 -5.94 -17.03 7.90
C ARG A 152 -7.04 -16.00 8.16
N GLN A 153 -7.54 -15.95 9.38
CA GLN A 153 -8.59 -15.00 9.76
C GLN A 153 -8.13 -13.54 9.72
N ASP A 154 -6.81 -13.31 9.78
CA ASP A 154 -6.22 -11.97 9.81
C ASP A 154 -5.97 -11.41 8.40
N ILE A 155 -6.20 -12.22 7.36
CA ILE A 155 -5.97 -11.78 5.99
C ILE A 155 -7.10 -10.92 5.47
N MET A 156 -6.72 -10.01 4.60
CA MET A 156 -7.63 -9.10 3.92
C MET A 156 -7.18 -8.93 2.48
N CYS A 157 -8.06 -9.25 1.53
CA CYS A 157 -7.83 -8.88 0.13
C CYS A 157 -8.21 -7.42 -0.07
N ILE A 158 -7.38 -6.67 -0.78
CA ILE A 158 -7.73 -5.31 -1.15
C ILE A 158 -7.93 -5.23 -2.66
N GLY A 159 -9.16 -4.93 -3.07
CA GLY A 159 -9.44 -4.43 -4.41
C GLY A 159 -9.22 -2.92 -4.47
N GLY A 160 -8.84 -2.41 -5.65
CA GLY A 160 -8.42 -1.02 -5.83
C GLY A 160 -9.53 0.02 -5.78
N THR A 161 -10.37 0.01 -4.77
CA THR A 161 -11.56 0.88 -4.71
C THR A 161 -11.47 2.04 -3.72
N SER A 162 -10.48 2.08 -2.84
CA SER A 162 -10.30 3.24 -1.96
C SER A 162 -9.36 4.25 -2.61
N GLN A 163 -9.88 5.41 -2.94
CA GLN A 163 -9.08 6.48 -3.52
C GLN A 163 -9.07 7.70 -2.59
N TRP A 164 -7.97 8.42 -2.62
CA TRP A 164 -7.89 9.78 -2.14
C TRP A 164 -8.04 10.71 -3.34
N PRO A 165 -9.23 11.11 -3.70
CA PRO A 165 -9.37 12.08 -4.76
C PRO A 165 -8.87 13.43 -4.24
N ALA A 166 -7.76 13.88 -4.78
CA ALA A 166 -7.35 15.26 -4.67
C ALA A 166 -8.06 16.01 -5.80
N THR A 167 -9.35 16.27 -5.62
CA THR A 167 -10.14 16.97 -6.64
C THR A 167 -9.88 18.45 -6.55
N ILE A 168 -9.42 19.03 -7.64
CA ILE A 168 -9.21 20.47 -7.74
C ILE A 168 -10.47 21.09 -8.33
N PHE A 169 -11.15 21.90 -7.53
CA PHE A 169 -12.24 22.75 -7.98
C PHE A 169 -11.71 24.13 -8.35
N ARG A 170 -12.12 24.63 -9.50
CA ARG A 170 -11.80 25.97 -9.95
C ARG A 170 -12.97 26.56 -10.73
N GLY A 171 -13.14 27.85 -10.65
CA GLY A 171 -14.21 28.53 -11.36
C GLY A 171 -14.24 30.02 -11.02
N GLN A 172 -15.40 30.60 -11.24
CA GLN A 172 -15.74 31.91 -10.73
C GLN A 172 -16.93 31.79 -9.78
N ASP A 173 -16.90 32.57 -8.71
CA ASP A 173 -18.01 32.62 -7.77
C ASP A 173 -19.19 33.47 -8.35
N GLN A 174 -20.23 33.64 -7.55
CA GLN A 174 -21.42 34.40 -7.96
C GLN A 174 -21.16 35.91 -8.20
N TRP A 175 -20.01 36.42 -7.78
CA TRP A 175 -19.59 37.81 -7.99
C TRP A 175 -18.58 37.95 -9.13
N GLY A 176 -18.16 36.85 -9.74
CA GLY A 176 -17.21 36.82 -10.85
C GLY A 176 -15.76 36.72 -10.41
N ASP A 177 -15.47 36.55 -9.12
CA ASP A 177 -14.12 36.38 -8.62
C ASP A 177 -13.63 34.97 -8.84
N PRO A 178 -12.36 34.77 -9.28
CA PRO A 178 -11.80 33.44 -9.48
C PRO A 178 -11.58 32.75 -8.15
N TYR A 179 -11.98 31.50 -8.07
CA TYR A 179 -11.64 30.64 -6.96
C TYR A 179 -10.93 29.34 -7.38
N GLY A 180 -10.13 28.77 -6.49
CA GLY A 180 -9.54 27.45 -6.62
C GLY A 180 -9.29 26.87 -5.26
N TYR A 181 -9.73 25.63 -5.04
CA TYR A 181 -9.41 24.89 -3.84
C TYR A 181 -9.23 23.39 -4.11
N LEU A 182 -8.46 22.76 -3.25
CA LEU A 182 -8.23 21.34 -3.25
C LEU A 182 -9.18 20.68 -2.23
N LEU A 183 -10.08 19.86 -2.73
CA LEU A 183 -10.87 18.98 -1.87
C LEU A 183 -10.05 17.72 -1.61
N VAL A 184 -9.68 17.51 -0.37
CA VAL A 184 -9.06 16.28 0.09
C VAL A 184 -10.09 15.56 0.95
N ASP A 185 -11.00 14.87 0.28
CA ASP A 185 -12.01 14.06 0.94
C ASP A 185 -11.67 12.57 0.73
N PRO A 186 -11.35 11.84 1.80
CA PRO A 186 -11.07 10.42 1.65
C PRO A 186 -12.37 9.67 1.34
N ILE A 187 -12.51 9.24 0.11
CA ILE A 187 -13.63 8.35 -0.25
C ILE A 187 -13.36 6.98 0.33
N GLY A 188 -14.26 6.54 1.20
CA GLY A 188 -14.26 5.18 1.71
C GLY A 188 -14.54 4.20 0.57
N GLY A 189 -13.70 3.19 0.45
CA GLY A 189 -13.87 2.10 -0.50
C GLY A 189 -14.27 0.81 0.19
N ALA A 190 -14.64 -0.17 -0.60
CA ALA A 190 -14.87 -1.52 -0.11
C ALA A 190 -13.53 -2.18 0.29
N ILE A 191 -13.57 -2.94 1.36
CA ILE A 191 -12.53 -3.89 1.69
C ILE A 191 -12.88 -5.20 0.99
N GLY A 192 -11.90 -5.84 0.33
CA GLY A 192 -12.09 -7.12 -0.32
C GLY A 192 -12.38 -8.25 0.67
N ALA A 193 -12.67 -9.43 0.15
CA ALA A 193 -13.04 -10.57 0.95
C ALA A 193 -11.98 -10.95 1.99
N PHE A 194 -12.46 -11.41 3.13
CA PHE A 194 -11.66 -12.10 4.14
C PHE A 194 -11.64 -13.61 3.86
N ALA A 195 -10.77 -14.36 4.53
CA ALA A 195 -10.75 -15.82 4.39
C ALA A 195 -12.06 -16.49 4.89
N THR A 196 -12.79 -15.84 5.75
CA THR A 196 -13.94 -16.36 6.48
C THR A 196 -15.26 -15.68 6.14
N GLY A 197 -15.27 -14.72 5.21
CA GLY A 197 -16.48 -13.98 4.86
C GLY A 197 -16.26 -12.92 3.78
N ASP A 198 -17.35 -12.27 3.44
CA ASP A 198 -17.36 -11.19 2.48
C ASP A 198 -16.66 -9.94 3.03
N GLY A 199 -16.17 -9.12 2.13
CA GLY A 199 -15.62 -7.81 2.47
C GLY A 199 -16.69 -6.81 2.89
N ILE A 200 -16.26 -5.73 3.50
CA ILE A 200 -17.14 -4.66 3.99
C ILE A 200 -17.31 -3.63 2.86
N SER A 201 -18.56 -3.34 2.48
CA SER A 201 -18.88 -2.47 1.35
C SER A 201 -18.39 -1.02 1.53
N THR A 202 -18.35 -0.54 2.76
CA THR A 202 -17.90 0.81 3.14
C THR A 202 -16.89 0.76 4.27
N GLY A 203 -15.83 -0.04 4.09
CA GLY A 203 -14.81 -0.26 5.11
C GLY A 203 -13.90 0.94 5.40
N GLY A 204 -14.02 1.99 4.60
CA GLY A 204 -13.14 3.15 4.68
C GLY A 204 -11.77 2.86 4.07
N GLN A 205 -10.87 3.81 4.22
CA GLN A 205 -9.49 3.61 3.79
C GLN A 205 -8.71 2.83 4.85
N SER A 206 -8.16 1.72 4.47
CA SER A 206 -7.36 0.85 5.35
C SER A 206 -6.11 1.53 5.95
N ARG A 207 -5.77 2.73 5.49
CA ARG A 207 -4.51 3.41 5.79
C ARG A 207 -4.55 4.43 6.90
N THR A 208 -5.70 4.98 7.18
CA THR A 208 -5.82 6.09 8.13
C THR A 208 -7.04 5.95 9.03
N PRO A 209 -6.97 6.36 10.31
CA PRO A 209 -8.11 6.37 11.21
C PRO A 209 -9.24 7.32 10.78
N ILE A 210 -8.94 8.27 9.90
CA ILE A 210 -9.91 9.26 9.35
C ILE A 210 -10.93 8.59 8.44
N CYS A 211 -10.70 7.38 8.02
CA CYS A 211 -11.53 6.62 7.09
C CYS A 211 -12.95 6.33 7.57
N LYS A 212 -13.27 6.67 8.79
CA LYS A 212 -14.64 6.51 9.32
C LYS A 212 -15.56 7.66 8.92
N LEU A 213 -15.01 8.78 8.48
CA LEU A 213 -15.80 9.97 8.15
C LEU A 213 -16.64 9.82 6.87
N PRO A 214 -16.14 9.21 5.79
CA PRO A 214 -16.93 9.05 4.56
C PRO A 214 -18.14 8.12 4.70
N ASN A 215 -18.21 7.35 5.76
CA ASN A 215 -19.31 6.43 6.02
C ASN A 215 -20.52 7.09 6.71
N ILE A 216 -20.46 8.38 6.96
CA ILE A 216 -21.53 9.12 7.64
C ILE A 216 -22.60 9.59 6.64
N GLU A 217 -22.36 9.48 5.35
CA GLU A 217 -23.25 9.96 4.30
C GLU A 217 -24.33 8.95 3.87
N HIS A 218 -24.57 7.95 4.69
CA HIS A 218 -25.57 6.91 4.38
C HIS A 218 -26.64 6.78 5.45
#